data_8a1f1410c20fcdbcdde45d282bc5cafb
#
_entry.id   8a1f1410c20fcdbcdde45d282bc5cafb
#
_cell.length_a   1.000
_cell.length_b   1.000
_cell.length_c   1.000
_cell.angle_alpha   90.00
_cell.angle_beta   90.00
_cell.angle_gamma   90.00
#
_symmetry.space_group_name_H-M   'P 1'
#
loop_
_entity.id
_entity.type
_entity.pdbx_description
1 polymer ?
#
loop_
_entity_poly.entity_id
_entity_poly.type
_entity_poly.pdbx_seq_one_letter_code
_entity_poly.pdbx_strand_id
1 'polypeptide(L)'
;SDFELMFSSTEDADKYAEEYKNHVLEQTGGEIINGSETITYTMQPQTSLTVIENGTGEVRVIIGGRGDKTESLTLNRATSSERQAGSTIKPLIVYSPALDICGYSLATVIDDVPYYYSTGQIIKNNDDKYKGYVTVRQALAESRNVPAVKTLNDIGISTGISYLKNYGIT
;
A
#
# COMPACT_ATOMS: atom_id res chain seq x y z
N SER A 1 -0.60 11.04 -35.24
CA SER A 1 -1.01 9.75 -34.62
C SER A 1 -0.98 9.96 -33.13
N ASP A 2 -2.12 9.70 -32.47
CA ASP A 2 -2.22 9.75 -31.02
C ASP A 2 -1.37 8.63 -30.44
N PHE A 3 -0.30 8.98 -29.78
CA PHE A 3 0.61 8.03 -29.13
C PHE A 3 0.22 7.97 -27.66
N GLU A 4 -0.48 6.93 -27.27
CA GLU A 4 -0.73 6.66 -25.85
C GLU A 4 0.46 5.91 -25.24
N LEU A 5 1.23 6.56 -24.39
CA LEU A 5 2.30 5.97 -23.61
C LEU A 5 1.93 5.97 -22.13
N MET A 6 2.29 4.91 -21.43
CA MET A 6 2.06 4.79 -19.99
C MET A 6 3.38 4.86 -19.22
N PHE A 7 3.46 5.75 -18.25
CA PHE A 7 4.62 5.96 -17.39
C PHE A 7 4.27 5.77 -15.91
N SER A 8 5.27 5.49 -15.11
CA SER A 8 5.11 5.31 -13.66
C SER A 8 5.05 6.63 -12.91
N SER A 9 5.63 7.68 -13.46
CA SER A 9 5.66 9.03 -12.91
C SER A 9 5.55 10.09 -13.99
N THR A 10 5.23 11.31 -13.60
CA THR A 10 5.25 12.48 -14.50
C THR A 10 6.67 12.80 -14.95
N GLU A 11 7.67 12.61 -14.08
CA GLU A 11 9.08 12.83 -14.38
C GLU A 11 9.58 11.89 -15.50
N ASP A 12 9.17 10.62 -15.50
CA ASP A 12 9.50 9.66 -16.55
C ASP A 12 8.83 10.05 -17.87
N ALA A 13 7.59 10.52 -17.80
CA ALA A 13 6.84 10.99 -18.98
C ALA A 13 7.49 12.24 -19.59
N ASP A 14 7.89 13.20 -18.76
CA ASP A 14 8.58 14.42 -19.20
C ASP A 14 9.92 14.10 -19.85
N LYS A 15 10.70 13.24 -19.23
CA LYS A 15 11.98 12.80 -19.79
C LYS A 15 11.82 12.16 -21.17
N TYR A 16 10.84 11.26 -21.29
CA TYR A 16 10.55 10.63 -22.58
C TYR A 16 10.06 11.63 -23.63
N ALA A 17 9.22 12.59 -23.24
CA ALA A 17 8.75 13.64 -24.14
C ALA A 17 9.90 14.50 -24.67
N GLU A 18 10.86 14.87 -23.82
CA GLU A 18 12.05 15.60 -24.22
C GLU A 18 12.97 14.77 -25.14
N GLU A 19 13.18 13.49 -24.83
CA GLU A 19 13.96 12.59 -25.69
C GLU A 19 13.31 12.43 -27.07
N TYR A 20 12.00 12.23 -27.12
CA TYR A 20 11.23 12.11 -28.35
C TYR A 20 11.30 13.41 -29.18
N LYS A 21 11.12 14.54 -28.55
CA LYS A 21 11.24 15.87 -29.16
C LYS A 21 12.61 16.06 -29.82
N ASN A 22 13.69 15.80 -29.10
CA ASN A 22 15.05 15.92 -29.61
C ASN A 22 15.27 14.99 -30.81
N HIS A 23 14.80 13.76 -30.74
CA HIS A 23 14.88 12.79 -31.82
C HIS A 23 14.16 13.29 -33.10
N VAL A 24 12.95 13.86 -32.96
CA VAL A 24 12.20 14.42 -34.10
C VAL A 24 12.93 15.62 -34.70
N LEU A 25 13.47 16.51 -33.88
CA LEU A 25 14.25 17.69 -34.37
C LEU A 25 15.51 17.23 -35.13
N GLU A 26 16.24 16.25 -34.62
CA GLU A 26 17.42 15.69 -35.30
C GLU A 26 17.08 15.05 -36.64
N GLN A 27 15.95 14.32 -36.72
CA GLN A 27 15.55 13.69 -37.97
C GLN A 27 14.99 14.65 -39.03
N THR A 28 14.30 15.68 -38.61
CA THR A 28 13.57 16.58 -39.52
C THR A 28 14.35 17.86 -39.85
N GLY A 29 15.34 18.22 -39.02
CA GLY A 29 16.00 19.52 -39.11
C GLY A 29 15.07 20.71 -38.85
N GLY A 30 13.92 20.45 -38.24
CA GLY A 30 12.90 21.44 -37.94
C GLY A 30 13.23 22.27 -36.70
N GLU A 31 12.44 23.32 -36.47
CA GLU A 31 12.49 24.15 -35.27
C GLU A 31 11.14 24.08 -34.55
N ILE A 32 11.19 24.17 -33.21
CA ILE A 32 9.97 24.22 -32.39
C ILE A 32 9.37 25.60 -32.47
N ILE A 33 8.11 25.67 -32.84
CA ILE A 33 7.34 26.92 -32.75
C ILE A 33 6.98 27.15 -31.28
N ASN A 34 7.48 28.22 -30.71
CA ASN A 34 7.27 28.55 -29.30
C ASN A 34 5.78 28.57 -28.94
N GLY A 35 5.37 27.81 -27.92
CA GLY A 35 3.98 27.68 -27.48
C GLY A 35 3.11 26.70 -28.29
N SER A 36 3.69 25.95 -29.24
CA SER A 36 2.96 24.90 -29.99
C SER A 36 2.95 23.53 -29.28
N GLU A 37 3.69 23.37 -28.22
CA GLU A 37 3.78 22.13 -27.45
C GLU A 37 2.68 22.05 -26.41
N THR A 38 2.02 20.89 -26.33
CA THR A 38 1.06 20.57 -25.28
C THR A 38 1.28 19.15 -24.82
N ILE A 39 1.59 18.96 -23.54
CA ILE A 39 1.66 17.64 -22.90
C ILE A 39 0.47 17.52 -21.98
N THR A 40 -0.34 16.48 -22.17
CA THR A 40 -1.50 16.20 -21.32
C THR A 40 -1.28 14.90 -20.54
N TYR A 41 -1.35 14.99 -19.23
CA TYR A 41 -1.25 13.83 -18.34
C TYR A 41 -2.64 13.35 -17.95
N THR A 42 -2.91 12.07 -18.19
CA THR A 42 -4.14 11.43 -17.72
C THR A 42 -3.80 10.39 -16.66
N MET A 43 -4.24 10.63 -15.42
CA MET A 43 -4.07 9.65 -14.35
C MET A 43 -4.86 8.38 -14.66
N GLN A 44 -4.18 7.23 -14.68
CA GLN A 44 -4.79 5.93 -14.89
C GLN A 44 -4.75 5.11 -13.59
N PRO A 45 -5.83 5.14 -12.78
CA PRO A 45 -5.89 4.34 -11.56
C PRO A 45 -5.70 2.87 -11.90
N GLN A 46 -4.75 2.22 -11.24
CA GLN A 46 -4.47 0.80 -11.38
C GLN A 46 -4.95 0.02 -10.16
N THR A 47 -5.31 -1.23 -10.37
CA THR A 47 -5.68 -2.17 -9.32
C THR A 47 -5.12 -3.54 -9.62
N SER A 48 -4.90 -4.34 -8.61
CA SER A 48 -4.58 -5.75 -8.73
C SER A 48 -5.49 -6.57 -7.82
N LEU A 49 -5.71 -7.82 -8.19
CA LEU A 49 -6.56 -8.75 -7.44
C LEU A 49 -5.90 -10.12 -7.39
N THR A 50 -5.92 -10.73 -6.20
CA THR A 50 -5.58 -12.14 -6.02
C THR A 50 -6.74 -12.83 -5.32
N VAL A 51 -7.20 -13.95 -5.84
CA VAL A 51 -8.22 -14.81 -5.22
C VAL A 51 -7.58 -16.11 -4.80
N ILE A 52 -7.72 -16.44 -3.51
CA ILE A 52 -7.16 -17.65 -2.90
C ILE A 52 -8.30 -18.49 -2.36
N GLU A 53 -8.26 -19.79 -2.61
CA GLU A 53 -9.20 -20.75 -2.07
C GLU A 53 -8.91 -21.04 -0.59
N ASN A 54 -9.88 -20.80 0.29
CA ASN A 54 -9.68 -20.88 1.74
C ASN A 54 -9.28 -22.27 2.24
N GLY A 55 -9.73 -23.34 1.62
CA GLY A 55 -9.48 -24.70 2.11
C GLY A 55 -8.10 -25.26 1.73
N THR A 56 -7.57 -24.82 0.58
CA THR A 56 -6.34 -25.36 -0.02
C THR A 56 -5.18 -24.39 0.00
N GLY A 57 -5.47 -23.08 0.07
CA GLY A 57 -4.47 -22.01 -0.13
C GLY A 57 -4.09 -21.81 -1.60
N GLU A 58 -4.76 -22.50 -2.53
CA GLU A 58 -4.46 -22.37 -3.97
C GLU A 58 -4.90 -21.03 -4.51
N VAL A 59 -4.04 -20.39 -5.28
CA VAL A 59 -4.37 -19.16 -6.01
C VAL A 59 -5.22 -19.49 -7.22
N ARG A 60 -6.47 -19.03 -7.23
CA ARG A 60 -7.43 -19.28 -8.31
C ARG A 60 -7.42 -18.19 -9.37
N VAL A 61 -7.14 -16.95 -8.98
CA VAL A 61 -7.09 -15.80 -9.90
C VAL A 61 -5.96 -14.86 -9.50
N ILE A 62 -5.23 -14.35 -10.48
CA ILE A 62 -4.30 -13.23 -10.35
C ILE A 62 -4.59 -12.23 -11.46
N ILE A 63 -4.88 -10.98 -11.09
CA ILE A 63 -5.04 -9.85 -12.00
C ILE A 63 -4.00 -8.81 -11.62
N GLY A 64 -3.05 -8.54 -12.51
CA GLY A 64 -1.90 -7.67 -12.24
C GLY A 64 -2.12 -6.19 -12.53
N GLY A 65 -3.22 -5.81 -13.16
CA GLY A 65 -3.53 -4.43 -13.53
C GLY A 65 -4.94 -4.30 -14.09
N ARG A 66 -5.38 -3.06 -14.27
CA ARG A 66 -6.65 -2.72 -14.90
C ARG A 66 -6.48 -2.57 -16.42
N GLY A 67 -7.52 -2.93 -17.16
CA GLY A 67 -7.56 -2.82 -18.63
C GLY A 67 -6.96 -4.04 -19.35
N ASP A 68 -7.00 -3.99 -20.66
CA ASP A 68 -6.48 -5.04 -21.51
C ASP A 68 -4.94 -5.06 -21.49
N LYS A 69 -4.38 -6.25 -21.54
CA LYS A 69 -2.95 -6.43 -21.64
C LYS A 69 -2.52 -6.33 -23.11
N THR A 70 -1.88 -5.23 -23.47
CA THR A 70 -1.44 -4.94 -24.84
C THR A 70 -0.04 -5.47 -25.15
N GLU A 71 0.80 -5.73 -24.11
CA GLU A 71 2.18 -6.16 -24.28
C GLU A 71 2.54 -7.33 -23.37
N SER A 72 3.59 -8.09 -23.76
CA SER A 72 4.17 -9.13 -22.91
C SER A 72 5.08 -8.54 -21.85
N LEU A 73 5.24 -9.24 -20.71
CA LEU A 73 6.15 -8.88 -19.60
C LEU A 73 5.84 -7.54 -18.92
N THR A 74 4.61 -7.03 -19.07
CA THR A 74 4.17 -5.84 -18.32
C THR A 74 4.08 -6.10 -16.81
N LEU A 75 4.19 -5.06 -16.01
CA LEU A 75 4.19 -5.13 -14.56
C LEU A 75 2.92 -5.83 -14.01
N ASN A 76 3.11 -6.95 -13.34
CA ASN A 76 2.06 -7.60 -12.57
C ASN A 76 2.07 -7.04 -11.13
N ARG A 77 1.16 -6.11 -10.84
CA ARG A 77 1.10 -5.45 -9.54
C ARG A 77 0.68 -6.37 -8.39
N ALA A 78 0.07 -7.52 -8.70
CA ALA A 78 -0.30 -8.49 -7.67
C ALA A 78 0.91 -9.28 -7.13
N THR A 79 1.97 -9.43 -7.93
CA THR A 79 3.15 -10.26 -7.58
C THR A 79 4.46 -9.49 -7.50
N SER A 80 4.55 -8.32 -8.13
CA SER A 80 5.83 -7.62 -8.32
C SER A 80 5.79 -6.15 -7.89
N SER A 81 4.73 -5.71 -7.20
CA SER A 81 4.60 -4.34 -6.72
C SER A 81 4.74 -4.28 -5.21
N GLU A 82 5.81 -3.65 -4.74
CA GLU A 82 6.01 -3.39 -3.32
C GLU A 82 5.25 -2.12 -2.91
N ARG A 83 4.39 -2.23 -1.91
CA ARG A 83 3.61 -1.12 -1.38
C ARG A 83 3.52 -1.22 0.13
N GLN A 84 3.45 -0.08 0.80
CA GLN A 84 3.19 -0.02 2.23
C GLN A 84 1.82 -0.66 2.52
N ALA A 85 1.81 -1.65 3.42
CA ALA A 85 0.59 -2.35 3.81
C ALA A 85 -0.40 -1.43 4.55
N GLY A 86 0.08 -0.36 5.17
CA GLY A 86 -0.73 0.50 6.01
C GLY A 86 -1.44 -0.30 7.11
N SER A 87 -2.69 0.05 7.39
CA SER A 87 -3.47 -0.61 8.45
C SER A 87 -3.87 -2.06 8.15
N THR A 88 -3.71 -2.54 6.92
CA THR A 88 -3.98 -3.95 6.59
C THR A 88 -3.02 -4.92 7.27
N ILE A 89 -1.87 -4.43 7.76
CA ILE A 89 -0.91 -5.24 8.51
C ILE A 89 -1.33 -5.50 9.96
N LYS A 90 -2.21 -4.66 10.55
CA LYS A 90 -2.60 -4.77 11.97
C LYS A 90 -3.16 -6.14 12.38
N PRO A 91 -4.05 -6.78 11.61
CA PRO A 91 -4.52 -8.12 11.91
C PRO A 91 -3.38 -9.14 12.03
N LEU A 92 -2.36 -9.03 11.20
CA LEU A 92 -1.28 -10.00 11.09
C LEU A 92 -0.20 -9.80 12.16
N ILE A 93 0.32 -8.58 12.31
CA ILE A 93 1.45 -8.30 13.21
C ILE A 93 1.03 -8.05 14.65
N VAL A 94 -0.20 -7.55 14.88
CA VAL A 94 -0.66 -7.15 16.21
C VAL A 94 -1.65 -8.14 16.78
N TYR A 95 -2.80 -8.25 16.13
CA TYR A 95 -3.94 -8.94 16.75
C TYR A 95 -3.86 -10.47 16.64
N SER A 96 -3.27 -11.01 15.58
CA SER A 96 -3.08 -12.46 15.44
C SER A 96 -2.22 -13.03 16.57
N PRO A 97 -0.98 -12.55 16.80
CA PRO A 97 -0.19 -13.03 17.94
C PRO A 97 -0.80 -12.70 19.29
N ALA A 98 -1.45 -11.55 19.45
CA ALA A 98 -2.12 -11.20 20.70
C ALA A 98 -3.19 -12.21 21.09
N LEU A 99 -4.02 -12.61 20.12
CA LEU A 99 -5.11 -13.58 20.34
C LEU A 99 -4.63 -15.03 20.46
N ASP A 100 -3.59 -15.39 19.70
CA ASP A 100 -3.13 -16.78 19.61
C ASP A 100 -2.26 -17.19 20.80
N ILE A 101 -1.25 -16.41 21.15
CA ILE A 101 -0.24 -16.81 22.16
C ILE A 101 -0.10 -15.88 23.36
N CYS A 102 -0.63 -14.65 23.30
CA CYS A 102 -0.45 -13.66 24.36
C CYS A 102 -1.67 -13.51 25.28
N GLY A 103 -2.65 -14.41 25.19
CA GLY A 103 -3.81 -14.48 26.09
C GLY A 103 -4.85 -13.39 25.91
N TYR A 104 -4.79 -12.62 24.82
CA TYR A 104 -5.84 -11.66 24.47
C TYR A 104 -7.10 -12.39 23.97
N SER A 105 -8.22 -11.70 24.08
CA SER A 105 -9.48 -12.10 23.46
C SER A 105 -10.08 -10.91 22.71
N LEU A 106 -11.08 -11.15 21.88
CA LEU A 106 -11.81 -10.05 21.22
C LEU A 106 -12.51 -9.11 22.20
N ALA A 107 -12.73 -9.53 23.46
CA ALA A 107 -13.30 -8.76 24.55
C ALA A 107 -12.25 -8.05 25.42
N THR A 108 -10.96 -8.33 25.22
CA THR A 108 -9.89 -7.64 25.95
C THR A 108 -9.99 -6.14 25.71
N VAL A 109 -9.96 -5.37 26.79
CA VAL A 109 -10.12 -3.91 26.77
C VAL A 109 -8.75 -3.24 26.72
N ILE A 110 -8.63 -2.27 25.84
CA ILE A 110 -7.44 -1.43 25.66
C ILE A 110 -7.88 0.02 25.76
N ASP A 111 -7.09 0.88 26.42
CA ASP A 111 -7.38 2.30 26.51
C ASP A 111 -6.88 3.03 25.24
N ASP A 112 -7.79 3.66 24.54
CA ASP A 112 -7.52 4.54 23.40
C ASP A 112 -7.46 6.00 23.87
N VAL A 113 -6.31 6.35 24.43
CA VAL A 113 -6.00 7.70 24.97
C VAL A 113 -4.70 8.22 24.35
N PRO A 114 -4.38 9.52 24.44
CA PRO A 114 -3.11 10.03 23.92
C PRO A 114 -1.92 9.17 24.33
N TYR A 115 -1.16 8.72 23.34
CA TYR A 115 -0.01 7.86 23.53
C TYR A 115 1.15 8.34 22.65
N TYR A 116 2.37 8.16 23.10
CA TYR A 116 3.55 8.73 22.45
C TYR A 116 4.58 7.67 22.12
N TYR A 117 5.25 7.83 20.99
CA TYR A 117 6.49 7.09 20.70
C TYR A 117 7.60 7.50 21.69
N SER A 118 8.65 6.70 21.78
CA SER A 118 9.86 7.04 22.55
C SER A 118 10.53 8.34 22.09
N THR A 119 10.29 8.77 20.87
CA THR A 119 10.73 10.03 20.28
C THR A 119 9.94 11.25 20.76
N GLY A 120 8.86 11.05 21.55
CA GLY A 120 7.95 12.10 21.97
C GLY A 120 6.85 12.47 20.96
N GLN A 121 6.85 11.86 19.79
CA GLN A 121 5.80 12.10 18.80
C GLN A 121 4.49 11.40 19.21
N ILE A 122 3.38 12.14 19.15
CA ILE A 122 2.05 11.60 19.48
C ILE A 122 1.55 10.65 18.41
N ILE A 123 0.95 9.54 18.83
CA ILE A 123 0.27 8.59 17.96
C ILE A 123 -1.18 9.06 17.80
N LYS A 124 -1.59 9.29 16.55
CA LYS A 124 -2.93 9.73 16.21
C LYS A 124 -3.76 8.62 15.60
N ASN A 125 -5.04 8.58 15.95
CA ASN A 125 -6.03 7.83 15.20
C ASN A 125 -6.39 8.58 13.90
N ASN A 126 -6.97 7.90 12.93
CA ASN A 126 -7.29 8.48 11.63
C ASN A 126 -8.31 9.64 11.71
N ASP A 127 -9.16 9.61 12.72
CA ASP A 127 -10.19 10.64 13.01
C ASP A 127 -9.73 11.73 14.00
N ASP A 128 -8.45 11.73 14.37
CA ASP A 128 -7.85 12.59 15.41
C ASP A 128 -8.57 12.54 16.78
N LYS A 129 -9.36 11.49 17.05
CA LYS A 129 -10.12 11.32 18.30
C LYS A 129 -9.65 10.11 19.09
N TYR A 130 -9.89 10.16 20.40
CA TYR A 130 -9.64 9.06 21.33
C TYR A 130 -10.97 8.65 21.97
N LYS A 131 -11.21 7.35 22.10
CA LYS A 131 -12.48 6.79 22.58
C LYS A 131 -12.45 6.29 24.03
N GLY A 132 -11.31 6.37 24.69
CA GLY A 132 -11.14 5.76 26.00
C GLY A 132 -11.09 4.23 25.89
N TYR A 133 -11.80 3.53 26.75
CA TYR A 133 -11.78 2.07 26.73
C TYR A 133 -12.51 1.49 25.51
N VAL A 134 -11.77 0.71 24.70
CA VAL A 134 -12.30 -0.01 23.55
C VAL A 134 -11.91 -1.49 23.64
N THR A 135 -12.74 -2.38 23.10
CA THR A 135 -12.36 -3.80 22.99
C THR A 135 -11.43 -4.01 21.80
N VAL A 136 -10.68 -5.10 21.81
CA VAL A 136 -9.87 -5.55 20.64
C VAL A 136 -10.74 -5.58 19.37
N ARG A 137 -11.98 -6.11 19.48
CA ARG A 137 -12.93 -6.14 18.36
C ARG A 137 -13.22 -4.74 17.79
N GLN A 138 -13.51 -3.79 18.66
CA GLN A 138 -13.78 -2.41 18.25
C GLN A 138 -12.53 -1.73 17.67
N ALA A 139 -11.39 -1.90 18.34
CA ALA A 139 -10.12 -1.34 17.89
C ALA A 139 -9.73 -1.84 16.48
N LEU A 140 -9.95 -3.12 16.21
CA LEU A 140 -9.70 -3.72 14.89
C LEU A 140 -10.72 -3.24 13.85
N ALA A 141 -12.02 -3.29 14.17
CA ALA A 141 -13.09 -2.90 13.25
C ALA A 141 -12.99 -1.42 12.81
N GLU A 142 -12.59 -0.55 13.74
CA GLU A 142 -12.41 0.89 13.47
C GLU A 142 -10.97 1.24 13.07
N SER A 143 -10.11 0.25 12.96
CA SER A 143 -8.69 0.43 12.60
C SER A 143 -7.95 1.46 13.47
N ARG A 144 -8.21 1.45 14.79
CA ARG A 144 -7.59 2.40 15.75
C ARG A 144 -6.08 2.21 15.80
N ASN A 145 -5.32 3.30 15.75
CA ASN A 145 -3.86 3.25 15.76
C ASN A 145 -3.30 3.09 17.18
N VAL A 146 -3.82 3.85 18.14
CA VAL A 146 -3.32 3.83 19.51
C VAL A 146 -3.46 2.45 20.16
N PRO A 147 -4.64 1.81 20.13
CA PRO A 147 -4.76 0.45 20.64
C PRO A 147 -3.84 -0.56 19.93
N ALA A 148 -3.65 -0.43 18.61
CA ALA A 148 -2.78 -1.31 17.86
C ALA A 148 -1.31 -1.18 18.30
N VAL A 149 -0.81 0.05 18.45
CA VAL A 149 0.57 0.28 18.91
C VAL A 149 0.77 -0.18 20.36
N LYS A 150 -0.18 0.10 21.25
CA LYS A 150 -0.13 -0.39 22.63
C LYS A 150 -0.09 -1.90 22.70
N THR A 151 -0.97 -2.58 21.97
CA THR A 151 -0.99 -4.04 21.92
C THR A 151 0.33 -4.59 21.37
N LEU A 152 0.88 -4.01 20.29
CA LEU A 152 2.16 -4.45 19.73
C LEU A 152 3.32 -4.26 20.72
N ASN A 153 3.34 -3.16 21.46
CA ASN A 153 4.34 -2.94 22.51
C ASN A 153 4.19 -3.96 23.66
N ASP A 154 2.97 -4.30 24.05
CA ASP A 154 2.69 -5.24 25.13
C ASP A 154 3.10 -6.67 24.79
N ILE A 155 2.75 -7.15 23.58
CA ILE A 155 3.13 -8.50 23.12
C ILE A 155 4.60 -8.58 22.66
N GLY A 156 5.24 -7.44 22.41
CA GLY A 156 6.61 -7.32 21.91
C GLY A 156 6.68 -7.31 20.37
N ILE A 157 7.47 -6.38 19.85
CA ILE A 157 7.67 -6.19 18.40
C ILE A 157 8.24 -7.46 17.75
N SER A 158 9.18 -8.15 18.43
CA SER A 158 9.78 -9.40 17.95
C SER A 158 8.74 -10.51 17.75
N THR A 159 7.74 -10.58 18.63
CA THR A 159 6.61 -11.51 18.49
C THR A 159 5.82 -11.22 17.22
N GLY A 160 5.47 -9.96 16.99
CA GLY A 160 4.77 -9.56 15.78
C GLY A 160 5.55 -9.87 14.50
N ILE A 161 6.85 -9.57 14.49
CA ILE A 161 7.73 -9.88 13.34
C ILE A 161 7.82 -11.39 13.10
N SER A 162 7.89 -12.20 14.16
CA SER A 162 7.89 -13.66 14.04
C SER A 162 6.62 -14.19 13.36
N TYR A 163 5.47 -13.59 13.69
CA TYR A 163 4.20 -13.94 13.06
C TYR A 163 4.15 -13.54 11.57
N LEU A 164 4.68 -12.37 11.20
CA LEU A 164 4.78 -12.01 9.78
C LEU A 164 5.59 -13.04 8.99
N LYS A 165 6.71 -13.51 9.54
CA LYS A 165 7.53 -14.56 8.91
C LYS A 165 6.76 -15.86 8.74
N ASN A 166 5.93 -16.25 9.72
CA ASN A 166 5.07 -17.45 9.61
C ASN A 166 4.04 -17.32 8.50
N TYR A 167 3.63 -16.09 8.14
CA TYR A 167 2.76 -15.79 6.99
C TYR A 167 3.54 -15.62 5.67
N GLY A 168 4.86 -15.81 5.66
CA GLY A 168 5.70 -15.64 4.46
C GLY A 168 6.00 -14.19 4.11
N ILE A 169 5.78 -13.25 5.04
CA ILE A 169 6.07 -11.82 4.87
C ILE A 169 7.44 -11.55 5.49
N THR A 170 8.44 -11.17 4.67
CA THR A 170 9.85 -10.98 5.08
C THR A 170 10.35 -9.58 4.74
#